data_2a013d104a5f9c110a79325ac851c02d
#
_entry.id   2a013d104a5f9c110a79325ac851c02d
#
_cell.length_a   1.000
_cell.length_b   1.000
_cell.length_c   1.000
_cell.angle_alpha   90.00
_cell.angle_beta   90.00
_cell.angle_gamma   90.00
#
_symmetry.space_group_name_H-M   'P 1'
#
loop_
_entity.id
_entity.type
_entity.pdbx_description
1 polymer ?
#
loop_
_entity_poly.entity_id
_entity_poly.type
_entity_poly.pdbx_seq_one_letter_code
_entity_poly.pdbx_strand_id
1 'polypeptide(L)'
;MIVVIGPAALRASPTGAGRAVGTASEIAAAAAADGATVEIVTKLGEDGAGEEVLLALARARVGHLAVLRDPARPTSLAVDDIAPPDDDLDLARALLAEEEAAERRPPTGSPLESPSAPDLEPADLALGLRYLRDYRVVIAVEPLADGGAAVIAEAAAFAGADLVVVAPPGLAAPAAYAAATLIEAPMDDLDGAFAGLVGRYAAALDRGVAPAEAFRAATVEGGWEVAGG
;
A
#
# COMPACT_ATOMS: atom_id res chain seq x y z
N MET A 1 -11.21 6.42 -13.76
CA MET A 1 -10.41 6.66 -12.54
C MET A 1 -10.26 5.38 -11.74
N ILE A 2 -9.10 5.16 -11.15
CA ILE A 2 -8.77 4.01 -10.32
C ILE A 2 -8.77 4.45 -8.85
N VAL A 3 -9.32 3.62 -7.97
CA VAL A 3 -9.24 3.79 -6.51
C VAL A 3 -8.39 2.65 -5.96
N VAL A 4 -7.30 2.97 -5.27
CA VAL A 4 -6.45 1.99 -4.57
C VAL A 4 -6.68 2.12 -3.07
N ILE A 5 -6.93 1.02 -2.39
CA ILE A 5 -7.27 0.96 -0.97
C ILE A 5 -6.25 0.09 -0.26
N GLY A 6 -5.66 0.60 0.78
CA GLY A 6 -4.72 -0.16 1.61
C GLY A 6 -3.80 0.71 2.44
N PRO A 7 -2.96 0.08 3.28
CA PRO A 7 -2.01 0.79 4.11
C PRO A 7 -0.91 1.46 3.29
N ALA A 8 -0.43 2.59 3.78
CA ALA A 8 0.72 3.31 3.26
C ALA A 8 1.71 3.58 4.38
N ALA A 9 3.00 3.59 4.05
CA ALA A 9 4.08 3.88 4.96
C ALA A 9 5.07 4.87 4.35
N LEU A 10 5.87 5.50 5.19
CA LEU A 10 6.99 6.32 4.77
C LEU A 10 8.28 5.50 4.80
N ARG A 11 9.02 5.46 3.71
CA ARG A 11 10.44 5.12 3.72
C ARG A 11 11.24 6.41 3.73
N ALA A 12 11.86 6.70 4.86
CA ALA A 12 12.70 7.87 5.00
C ALA A 12 13.96 7.74 4.11
N SER A 13 14.42 8.84 3.57
CA SER A 13 15.70 8.90 2.84
C SER A 13 16.69 9.75 3.63
N PRO A 14 17.90 9.26 3.92
CA PRO A 14 18.91 10.03 4.64
C PRO A 14 19.43 11.22 3.84
N THR A 15 19.27 11.22 2.53
CA THR A 15 19.86 12.20 1.60
C THR A 15 18.84 12.94 0.74
N GLY A 16 17.56 12.70 0.92
CA GLY A 16 16.54 13.26 0.05
C GLY A 16 15.11 13.17 0.60
N ALA A 17 14.16 13.41 -0.26
CA ALA A 17 12.76 13.30 0.09
C ALA A 17 12.36 11.84 0.34
N GLY A 18 11.56 11.61 1.36
CA GLY A 18 10.99 10.31 1.65
C GLY A 18 10.09 9.78 0.51
N ARG A 19 9.84 8.49 0.50
CA ARG A 19 8.97 7.80 -0.47
C ARG A 19 7.78 7.19 0.25
N ALA A 20 6.61 7.31 -0.36
CA ALA A 20 5.47 6.49 0.02
C ALA A 20 5.73 5.06 -0.46
N VAL A 21 5.65 4.10 0.44
CA VAL A 21 5.88 2.68 0.19
C VAL A 21 4.74 1.83 0.74
N GLY A 22 4.80 0.55 0.43
CA GLY A 22 3.74 -0.41 0.68
C GLY A 22 2.94 -0.68 -0.59
N THR A 23 2.47 -1.91 -0.74
CA THR A 23 1.85 -2.43 -1.97
C THR A 23 0.79 -1.49 -2.54
N ALA A 24 -0.07 -0.89 -1.70
CA ALA A 24 -1.09 0.05 -2.16
C ALA A 24 -0.49 1.32 -2.78
N SER A 25 0.48 1.94 -2.11
CA SER A 25 1.15 3.16 -2.59
C SER A 25 1.92 2.91 -3.88
N GLU A 26 2.59 1.78 -3.98
CA GLU A 26 3.40 1.40 -5.14
C GLU A 26 2.54 1.08 -6.35
N ILE A 27 1.43 0.34 -6.17
CA ILE A 27 0.45 0.09 -7.23
C ILE A 27 -0.17 1.41 -7.70
N ALA A 28 -0.56 2.30 -6.77
CA ALA A 28 -1.13 3.60 -7.11
C ALA A 28 -0.15 4.44 -7.94
N ALA A 29 1.12 4.49 -7.53
CA ALA A 29 2.17 5.21 -8.26
C ALA A 29 2.42 4.60 -9.65
N ALA A 30 2.43 3.27 -9.76
CA ALA A 30 2.61 2.58 -11.03
C ALA A 30 1.46 2.85 -12.01
N ALA A 31 0.20 2.78 -11.54
CA ALA A 31 -0.97 3.08 -12.36
C ALA A 31 -0.98 4.56 -12.81
N ALA A 32 -0.58 5.49 -11.93
CA ALA A 32 -0.45 6.91 -12.27
C ALA A 32 0.69 7.17 -13.28
N ALA A 33 1.79 6.42 -13.20
CA ALA A 33 2.87 6.47 -14.18
C ALA A 33 2.43 5.98 -15.57
N ASP A 34 1.50 5.00 -15.64
CA ASP A 34 0.87 4.51 -16.87
C ASP A 34 -0.25 5.46 -17.39
N GLY A 35 -0.39 6.63 -16.80
CA GLY A 35 -1.27 7.70 -17.26
C GLY A 35 -2.70 7.63 -16.72
N ALA A 36 -3.01 6.73 -15.79
CA ALA A 36 -4.33 6.67 -15.17
C ALA A 36 -4.54 7.82 -14.16
N THR A 37 -5.79 8.24 -13.97
CA THR A 37 -6.17 9.06 -12.81
C THR A 37 -6.39 8.12 -11.63
N VAL A 38 -5.61 8.32 -10.57
CA VAL A 38 -5.60 7.44 -9.41
C VAL A 38 -5.86 8.23 -8.14
N GLU A 39 -6.72 7.70 -7.27
CA GLU A 39 -6.93 8.16 -5.89
C GLU A 39 -6.58 7.02 -4.94
N ILE A 40 -5.96 7.36 -3.80
CA ILE A 40 -5.68 6.38 -2.75
C ILE A 40 -6.59 6.60 -1.55
N VAL A 41 -7.13 5.52 -1.01
CA VAL A 41 -7.82 5.47 0.28
C VAL A 41 -6.89 4.81 1.27
N THR A 42 -6.37 5.58 2.17
CA THR A 42 -5.44 5.13 3.22
C THR A 42 -5.63 5.96 4.48
N LYS A 43 -5.04 5.54 5.59
CA LYS A 43 -5.07 6.27 6.85
C LYS A 43 -3.64 6.47 7.36
N LEU A 44 -3.30 7.70 7.65
CA LEU A 44 -1.97 8.11 8.10
C LEU A 44 -2.08 8.80 9.45
N GLY A 45 -0.99 8.81 10.20
CA GLY A 45 -0.90 9.63 11.40
C GLY A 45 -0.98 11.13 11.09
N GLU A 46 -1.41 11.92 12.06
CA GLU A 46 -1.36 13.38 11.99
C GLU A 46 0.02 13.88 12.46
N ASP A 47 1.07 13.45 11.73
CA ASP A 47 2.47 13.67 12.05
C ASP A 47 3.31 14.05 10.82
N GLY A 48 4.59 14.38 11.04
CA GLY A 48 5.51 14.77 9.97
C GLY A 48 5.73 13.66 8.92
N ALA A 49 5.70 12.39 9.33
CA ALA A 49 5.83 11.26 8.42
C ALA A 49 4.59 11.16 7.49
N GLY A 50 3.40 11.39 8.01
CA GLY A 50 2.17 11.44 7.22
C GLY A 50 2.18 12.58 6.20
N GLU A 51 2.72 13.76 6.57
CA GLU A 51 2.89 14.86 5.61
C GLU A 51 3.88 14.49 4.49
N GLU A 52 4.98 13.80 4.81
CA GLU A 52 5.92 13.35 3.80
C GLU A 52 5.32 12.31 2.86
N VAL A 53 4.47 11.38 3.36
CA VAL A 53 3.72 10.44 2.51
C VAL A 53 2.81 11.19 1.55
N LEU A 54 2.04 12.19 2.02
CA LEU A 54 1.18 13.00 1.15
C LEU A 54 1.98 13.70 0.05
N LEU A 55 3.14 14.28 0.40
CA LEU A 55 4.02 14.92 -0.58
C LEU A 55 4.59 13.90 -1.59
N ALA A 56 4.92 12.70 -1.14
CA ALA A 56 5.42 11.64 -2.02
C ALA A 56 4.33 11.16 -2.99
N LEU A 57 3.09 10.96 -2.52
CA LEU A 57 1.93 10.63 -3.35
C LEU A 57 1.65 11.72 -4.39
N ALA A 58 1.68 12.99 -3.97
CA ALA A 58 1.50 14.11 -4.89
C ALA A 58 2.58 14.16 -5.98
N ARG A 59 3.85 13.91 -5.64
CA ARG A 59 4.95 13.82 -6.63
C ARG A 59 4.73 12.66 -7.61
N ALA A 60 4.18 11.54 -7.14
CA ALA A 60 3.79 10.41 -7.97
C ALA A 60 2.51 10.64 -8.78
N ARG A 61 1.87 11.82 -8.66
CA ARG A 61 0.58 12.17 -9.29
C ARG A 61 -0.57 11.28 -8.83
N VAL A 62 -0.49 10.75 -7.62
CA VAL A 62 -1.56 10.02 -6.95
C VAL A 62 -2.41 11.03 -6.17
N GLY A 63 -3.71 11.04 -6.42
CA GLY A 63 -4.67 11.85 -5.68
C GLY A 63 -4.82 11.32 -4.25
N HIS A 64 -5.08 12.23 -3.33
CA HIS A 64 -5.11 11.94 -1.89
C HIS A 64 -6.33 12.58 -1.19
N LEU A 65 -7.42 12.78 -1.93
CA LEU A 65 -8.67 13.32 -1.38
C LEU A 65 -9.30 12.44 -0.30
N ALA A 66 -9.06 11.14 -0.37
CA ALA A 66 -9.60 10.15 0.56
C ALA A 66 -8.53 9.61 1.52
N VAL A 67 -7.47 10.37 1.79
CA VAL A 67 -6.50 10.05 2.85
C VAL A 67 -7.03 10.58 4.17
N LEU A 68 -7.26 9.66 5.11
CA LEU A 68 -7.71 9.96 6.45
C LEU A 68 -6.53 10.20 7.38
N ARG A 69 -6.76 10.99 8.45
CA ARG A 69 -5.73 11.33 9.44
C ARG A 69 -6.15 10.81 10.81
N ASP A 70 -5.21 10.18 11.50
CA ASP A 70 -5.38 9.68 12.86
C ASP A 70 -4.50 10.50 13.82
N PRO A 71 -5.06 11.29 14.74
CA PRO A 71 -4.27 12.08 15.68
C PRO A 71 -3.66 11.24 16.82
N ALA A 72 -4.11 9.99 16.99
CA ALA A 72 -3.71 9.14 18.08
C ALA A 72 -2.61 8.14 17.72
N ARG A 73 -2.45 7.83 16.45
CA ARG A 73 -1.52 6.79 15.97
C ARG A 73 -0.53 7.37 14.98
N PRO A 74 0.77 7.02 15.09
CA PRO A 74 1.79 7.52 14.17
C PRO A 74 1.67 6.85 12.80
N THR A 75 2.13 7.54 11.77
CA THR A 75 2.30 6.97 10.43
C THR A 75 3.33 5.84 10.45
N SER A 76 3.04 4.74 9.74
CA SER A 76 3.98 3.63 9.59
C SER A 76 5.29 4.09 8.94
N LEU A 77 6.40 3.63 9.49
CA LEU A 77 7.72 3.81 8.91
C LEU A 77 8.22 2.47 8.37
N ALA A 78 8.61 2.43 7.10
CA ALA A 78 9.33 1.29 6.56
C ALA A 78 10.80 1.43 6.98
N VAL A 79 11.28 0.43 7.70
CA VAL A 79 12.70 0.30 8.03
C VAL A 79 13.33 -0.45 6.87
N ASP A 80 14.39 0.09 6.29
CA ASP A 80 15.22 -0.72 5.41
C ASP A 80 15.82 -1.84 6.27
N ASP A 81 15.68 -3.09 5.82
CA ASP A 81 16.52 -4.17 6.35
C ASP A 81 17.96 -3.77 6.02
N ILE A 82 18.60 -3.12 6.98
CA ILE A 82 20.04 -2.90 6.91
C ILE A 82 20.59 -4.32 6.95
N ALA A 83 21.11 -4.78 5.81
CA ALA A 83 21.88 -6.00 5.80
C ALA A 83 22.87 -5.93 6.97
N PRO A 84 22.97 -6.98 7.78
CA PRO A 84 23.91 -6.95 8.91
C PRO A 84 25.27 -6.51 8.36
N PRO A 85 25.94 -5.57 9.03
CA PRO A 85 27.23 -5.08 8.57
C PRO A 85 28.16 -6.28 8.36
N ASP A 86 28.75 -6.38 7.16
CA ASP A 86 29.63 -7.50 6.76
C ASP A 86 30.93 -7.58 7.56
N ASP A 87 31.16 -6.65 8.51
CA ASP A 87 32.32 -6.58 9.35
C ASP A 87 31.98 -6.73 10.84
N ASP A 88 32.59 -7.71 11.52
CA ASP A 88 32.44 -7.96 12.97
C ASP A 88 32.68 -6.70 13.84
N LEU A 89 33.43 -5.72 13.33
CA LEU A 89 33.71 -4.45 13.99
C LEU A 89 32.50 -3.47 13.97
N ASP A 90 31.71 -3.49 12.91
CA ASP A 90 30.51 -2.66 12.81
C ASP A 90 29.35 -3.24 13.62
N LEU A 91 29.27 -4.58 13.72
CA LEU A 91 28.34 -5.26 14.62
C LEU A 91 28.64 -4.93 16.08
N ALA A 92 29.94 -4.96 16.47
CA ALA A 92 30.36 -4.59 17.82
C ALA A 92 30.04 -3.11 18.14
N ARG A 93 30.20 -2.20 17.18
CA ARG A 93 29.82 -0.79 17.33
C ARG A 93 28.30 -0.59 17.43
N ALA A 94 27.53 -1.33 16.64
CA ALA A 94 26.06 -1.27 16.70
C ALA A 94 25.56 -1.76 18.07
N LEU A 95 26.09 -2.86 18.58
CA LEU A 95 25.76 -3.39 19.91
C LEU A 95 26.13 -2.42 21.04
N LEU A 96 27.31 -1.77 20.97
CA LEU A 96 27.70 -0.76 21.96
C LEU A 96 26.81 0.49 21.89
N ALA A 97 26.39 0.90 20.70
CA ALA A 97 25.47 2.03 20.52
C ALA A 97 24.06 1.72 21.07
N GLU A 98 23.58 0.49 20.93
CA GLU A 98 22.32 0.03 21.54
C GLU A 98 22.42 -0.03 23.07
N GLU A 99 23.54 -0.48 23.61
CA GLU A 99 23.77 -0.54 25.07
C GLU A 99 23.83 0.89 25.66
N GLU A 100 24.54 1.83 25.03
CA GLU A 100 24.55 3.25 25.42
C GLU A 100 23.17 3.92 25.28
N ALA A 101 22.37 3.54 24.30
CA ALA A 101 21.02 4.05 24.13
C ALA A 101 20.06 3.47 25.19
N ALA A 102 20.27 2.21 25.59
CA ALA A 102 19.51 1.56 26.67
C ALA A 102 19.82 2.17 28.04
N GLU A 103 21.09 2.53 28.31
CA GLU A 103 21.48 3.20 29.56
C GLU A 103 20.92 4.62 29.70
N ARG A 104 20.72 5.33 28.57
CA ARG A 104 20.10 6.69 28.57
C ARG A 104 18.59 6.65 28.65
N ARG A 105 17.96 5.47 28.62
CA ARG A 105 16.50 5.32 28.77
C ARG A 105 16.15 5.54 30.25
N PRO A 106 15.28 6.52 30.59
CA PRO A 106 14.84 6.67 31.96
C PRO A 106 14.13 5.38 32.42
N PRO A 107 14.27 5.00 33.72
CA PRO A 107 13.60 3.82 34.24
C PRO A 107 12.09 4.07 34.18
N THR A 108 11.45 3.47 33.25
CA THR A 108 10.02 3.66 33.03
C THR A 108 9.28 2.37 33.29
N GLY A 109 8.15 2.55 33.96
CA GLY A 109 7.15 1.52 34.12
C GLY A 109 6.74 0.90 32.79
N SER A 110 6.00 -0.20 32.85
CA SER A 110 5.47 -1.11 31.82
C SER A 110 5.78 -0.72 30.37
N PRO A 111 6.21 -1.64 29.52
CA PRO A 111 6.35 -1.34 28.11
C PRO A 111 5.03 -0.78 27.61
N LEU A 112 4.98 0.53 27.41
CA LEU A 112 3.91 1.15 26.64
C LEU A 112 4.04 0.50 25.28
N GLU A 113 3.05 -0.30 24.92
CA GLU A 113 2.91 -0.80 23.56
C GLU A 113 3.08 0.42 22.65
N SER A 114 4.08 0.37 21.79
CA SER A 114 4.22 1.42 20.77
C SER A 114 2.90 1.49 20.02
N PRO A 115 2.28 2.68 19.90
CA PRO A 115 0.99 2.78 19.25
C PRO A 115 1.10 2.14 17.87
N SER A 116 0.25 1.15 17.59
CA SER A 116 0.18 0.51 16.28
C SER A 116 -0.17 1.56 15.22
N ALA A 117 0.30 1.34 14.00
CA ALA A 117 -0.07 2.19 12.88
C ALA A 117 -1.59 2.33 12.71
N PRO A 118 -2.06 3.42 12.07
CA PRO A 118 -3.48 3.61 11.80
C PRO A 118 -4.03 2.49 10.93
N ASP A 119 -5.13 1.86 11.35
CA ASP A 119 -5.85 0.87 10.58
C ASP A 119 -7.01 1.53 9.82
N LEU A 120 -7.27 1.07 8.60
CA LEU A 120 -8.47 1.44 7.84
C LEU A 120 -9.67 0.64 8.34
N GLU A 121 -10.51 1.28 9.13
CA GLU A 121 -11.75 0.68 9.60
C GLU A 121 -12.86 0.74 8.53
N PRO A 122 -13.91 -0.11 8.61
CA PRO A 122 -15.02 -0.06 7.65
C PRO A 122 -15.70 1.30 7.54
N ALA A 123 -15.77 2.07 8.63
CA ALA A 123 -16.31 3.43 8.63
C ALA A 123 -15.42 4.41 7.84
N ASP A 124 -14.11 4.25 7.93
CA ASP A 124 -13.13 5.03 7.17
C ASP A 124 -13.26 4.77 5.67
N LEU A 125 -13.38 3.48 5.31
CA LEU A 125 -13.57 3.05 3.93
C LEU A 125 -14.88 3.61 3.34
N ALA A 126 -15.98 3.51 4.08
CA ALA A 126 -17.26 4.06 3.66
C ALA A 126 -17.20 5.59 3.50
N LEU A 127 -16.47 6.28 4.37
CA LEU A 127 -16.27 7.72 4.29
C LEU A 127 -15.42 8.09 3.06
N GLY A 128 -14.26 7.46 2.89
CA GLY A 128 -13.35 7.72 1.77
C GLY A 128 -14.02 7.49 0.40
N LEU A 129 -14.66 6.33 0.24
CA LEU A 129 -15.33 5.97 -1.01
C LEU A 129 -16.53 6.89 -1.34
N ARG A 130 -17.17 7.50 -0.33
CA ARG A 130 -18.26 8.47 -0.56
C ARG A 130 -17.79 9.76 -1.22
N TYR A 131 -16.54 10.18 -1.00
CA TYR A 131 -15.96 11.38 -1.62
C TYR A 131 -15.50 11.15 -3.05
N LEU A 132 -15.28 9.89 -3.45
CA LEU A 132 -14.82 9.51 -4.77
C LEU A 132 -16.00 9.21 -5.69
N ARG A 133 -15.93 9.67 -6.91
CA ARG A 133 -16.98 9.49 -7.92
C ARG A 133 -16.38 9.02 -9.23
N ASP A 134 -17.20 8.36 -10.03
CA ASP A 134 -16.86 7.96 -11.40
C ASP A 134 -15.61 7.06 -11.51
N TYR A 135 -15.33 6.27 -10.46
CA TYR A 135 -14.27 5.27 -10.53
C TYR A 135 -14.76 4.00 -11.25
N ARG A 136 -13.88 3.44 -12.07
CA ARG A 136 -14.14 2.25 -12.89
C ARG A 136 -13.40 1.02 -12.40
N VAL A 137 -12.36 1.22 -11.60
CA VAL A 137 -11.54 0.15 -11.03
C VAL A 137 -11.31 0.44 -9.55
N VAL A 138 -11.50 -0.57 -8.73
CA VAL A 138 -11.16 -0.56 -7.30
C VAL A 138 -10.12 -1.64 -7.06
N ILE A 139 -9.01 -1.27 -6.43
CA ILE A 139 -7.97 -2.21 -6.00
C ILE A 139 -7.97 -2.23 -4.48
N ALA A 140 -8.28 -3.38 -3.89
CA ALA A 140 -8.19 -3.61 -2.45
C ALA A 140 -6.90 -4.39 -2.14
N VAL A 141 -6.04 -3.84 -1.29
CA VAL A 141 -4.81 -4.50 -0.85
C VAL A 141 -5.02 -5.04 0.56
N GLU A 142 -5.08 -6.35 0.69
CA GLU A 142 -5.26 -7.06 1.95
C GLU A 142 -3.91 -7.24 2.71
N PRO A 143 -3.92 -7.40 4.04
CA PRO A 143 -5.12 -7.49 4.89
C PRO A 143 -5.73 -6.13 5.24
N LEU A 144 -7.06 -6.10 5.35
CA LEU A 144 -7.82 -4.96 5.85
C LEU A 144 -8.58 -5.37 7.13
N ALA A 145 -9.07 -4.37 7.87
CA ALA A 145 -9.86 -4.62 9.08
C ALA A 145 -11.14 -5.40 8.78
N ASP A 146 -11.58 -6.19 9.76
CA ASP A 146 -12.80 -6.99 9.66
C ASP A 146 -14.01 -6.16 9.21
N GLY A 147 -14.74 -6.66 8.19
CA GLY A 147 -15.86 -5.97 7.58
C GLY A 147 -15.49 -5.00 6.45
N GLY A 148 -14.22 -4.63 6.29
CA GLY A 148 -13.75 -3.75 5.21
C GLY A 148 -14.05 -4.30 3.83
N ALA A 149 -13.82 -5.59 3.63
CA ALA A 149 -14.11 -6.28 2.38
C ALA A 149 -15.57 -6.12 1.91
N ALA A 150 -16.53 -6.17 2.84
CA ALA A 150 -17.94 -6.01 2.50
C ALA A 150 -18.24 -4.58 2.01
N VAL A 151 -17.69 -3.57 2.67
CA VAL A 151 -17.86 -2.16 2.29
C VAL A 151 -17.28 -1.90 0.90
N ILE A 152 -16.10 -2.43 0.62
CA ILE A 152 -15.41 -2.26 -0.67
C ILE A 152 -16.21 -2.96 -1.79
N ALA A 153 -16.62 -4.21 -1.57
CA ALA A 153 -17.38 -4.98 -2.56
C ALA A 153 -18.73 -4.31 -2.88
N GLU A 154 -19.44 -3.80 -1.86
CA GLU A 154 -20.69 -3.07 -2.06
C GLU A 154 -20.46 -1.77 -2.85
N ALA A 155 -19.44 -0.99 -2.52
CA ALA A 155 -19.12 0.24 -3.22
C ALA A 155 -18.72 -0.01 -4.68
N ALA A 156 -17.89 -1.02 -4.94
CA ALA A 156 -17.51 -1.41 -6.30
C ALA A 156 -18.74 -1.86 -7.13
N ALA A 157 -19.59 -2.69 -6.54
CA ALA A 157 -20.82 -3.14 -7.19
C ALA A 157 -21.79 -1.98 -7.48
N PHE A 158 -21.94 -1.05 -6.54
CA PHE A 158 -22.77 0.14 -6.71
C PHE A 158 -22.27 1.06 -7.84
N ALA A 159 -20.96 1.23 -7.95
CA ALA A 159 -20.33 2.00 -9.01
C ALA A 159 -20.26 1.27 -10.36
N GLY A 160 -20.52 -0.03 -10.40
CA GLY A 160 -20.27 -0.89 -11.57
C GLY A 160 -18.77 -0.95 -11.92
N ALA A 161 -17.90 -0.88 -10.93
CA ALA A 161 -16.46 -0.88 -11.09
C ALA A 161 -15.90 -2.31 -11.06
N ASP A 162 -14.82 -2.55 -11.81
CA ASP A 162 -14.02 -3.77 -11.70
C ASP A 162 -13.32 -3.80 -10.35
N LEU A 163 -13.49 -4.89 -9.60
CA LEU A 163 -12.84 -5.09 -8.31
C LEU A 163 -11.65 -6.04 -8.45
N VAL A 164 -10.48 -5.53 -8.12
CA VAL A 164 -9.23 -6.29 -8.05
C VAL A 164 -8.79 -6.37 -6.59
N VAL A 165 -8.49 -7.57 -6.12
CA VAL A 165 -8.02 -7.79 -4.75
C VAL A 165 -6.60 -8.34 -4.81
N VAL A 166 -5.70 -7.66 -4.13
CA VAL A 166 -4.31 -8.08 -3.95
C VAL A 166 -4.17 -8.61 -2.54
N ALA A 167 -3.83 -9.88 -2.41
CA ALA A 167 -3.71 -10.54 -1.12
C ALA A 167 -2.31 -11.16 -0.94
N PRO A 168 -1.75 -11.19 0.27
CA PRO A 168 -0.51 -11.90 0.54
C PRO A 168 -0.69 -13.40 0.33
N PRO A 169 0.42 -14.14 0.09
CA PRO A 169 0.37 -15.58 -0.14
C PRO A 169 -0.33 -16.33 0.98
N GLY A 170 -1.23 -17.24 0.62
CA GLY A 170 -1.92 -18.11 1.56
C GLY A 170 -3.03 -17.42 2.38
N LEU A 171 -3.30 -16.16 2.19
CA LEU A 171 -4.46 -15.50 2.81
C LEU A 171 -5.73 -15.91 2.06
N ALA A 172 -6.68 -16.51 2.78
CA ALA A 172 -7.99 -16.78 2.20
C ALA A 172 -8.75 -15.48 1.96
N ALA A 173 -9.12 -15.23 0.70
CA ALA A 173 -9.90 -14.04 0.37
C ALA A 173 -11.26 -14.06 1.07
N PRO A 174 -11.71 -12.93 1.66
CA PRO A 174 -13.03 -12.80 2.23
C PRO A 174 -14.14 -13.16 1.21
N ALA A 175 -15.21 -13.80 1.67
CA ALA A 175 -16.32 -14.22 0.81
C ALA A 175 -16.99 -13.04 0.07
N ALA A 176 -16.90 -11.83 0.61
CA ALA A 176 -17.38 -10.62 -0.04
C ALA A 176 -16.72 -10.34 -1.40
N TYR A 177 -15.54 -10.89 -1.65
CA TYR A 177 -14.78 -10.72 -2.89
C TYR A 177 -15.03 -11.82 -3.93
N ALA A 178 -16.12 -12.60 -3.80
CA ALA A 178 -16.42 -13.72 -4.70
C ALA A 178 -16.48 -13.34 -6.19
N ALA A 179 -16.80 -12.10 -6.52
CA ALA A 179 -16.85 -11.58 -7.90
C ALA A 179 -15.59 -10.80 -8.31
N ALA A 180 -14.59 -10.68 -7.44
CA ALA A 180 -13.37 -9.92 -7.69
C ALA A 180 -12.33 -10.73 -8.47
N THR A 181 -11.45 -10.02 -9.18
CA THR A 181 -10.21 -10.62 -9.67
C THR A 181 -9.22 -10.69 -8.52
N LEU A 182 -8.81 -11.90 -8.14
CA LEU A 182 -7.83 -12.12 -7.08
C LEU A 182 -6.43 -12.24 -7.66
N ILE A 183 -5.50 -11.49 -7.10
CA ILE A 183 -4.07 -11.54 -7.45
C ILE A 183 -3.29 -11.79 -6.16
N GLU A 184 -2.50 -12.87 -6.13
CA GLU A 184 -1.61 -13.16 -5.01
C GLU A 184 -0.32 -12.37 -5.16
N ALA A 185 0.01 -11.57 -4.13
CA ALA A 185 1.25 -10.81 -4.10
C ALA A 185 2.45 -11.75 -3.83
N PRO A 186 3.62 -11.50 -4.39
CA PRO A 186 4.83 -12.20 -3.99
C PRO A 186 5.19 -11.84 -2.53
N MET A 187 6.04 -12.66 -1.90
CA MET A 187 6.56 -12.36 -0.56
C MET A 187 7.34 -11.06 -0.53
N ASP A 188 8.09 -10.79 -1.59
CA ASP A 188 8.91 -9.60 -1.77
C ASP A 188 8.71 -9.00 -3.16
N ASP A 189 8.63 -7.68 -3.25
CA ASP A 189 8.57 -6.92 -4.50
C ASP A 189 9.63 -5.80 -4.47
N LEU A 190 10.91 -6.21 -4.29
CA LEU A 190 12.03 -5.29 -4.07
C LEU A 190 12.27 -4.33 -5.23
N ASP A 191 11.99 -4.75 -6.45
CA ASP A 191 12.16 -3.97 -7.67
C ASP A 191 10.86 -3.29 -8.14
N GLY A 192 9.74 -3.51 -7.46
CA GLY A 192 8.43 -2.95 -7.80
C GLY A 192 7.80 -3.58 -9.05
N ALA A 193 8.31 -4.72 -9.51
CA ALA A 193 7.83 -5.38 -10.72
C ALA A 193 6.36 -5.82 -10.59
N PHE A 194 6.00 -6.37 -9.43
CA PHE A 194 4.63 -6.77 -9.13
C PHE A 194 3.67 -5.57 -9.07
N ALA A 195 4.05 -4.52 -8.32
CA ALA A 195 3.26 -3.29 -8.25
C ALA A 195 3.09 -2.67 -9.65
N GLY A 196 4.14 -2.71 -10.47
CA GLY A 196 4.12 -2.31 -11.87
C GLY A 196 3.14 -3.13 -12.71
N LEU A 197 3.11 -4.46 -12.55
CA LEU A 197 2.17 -5.35 -13.24
C LEU A 197 0.72 -4.98 -12.89
N VAL A 198 0.40 -4.91 -11.58
CA VAL A 198 -0.96 -4.61 -11.11
C VAL A 198 -1.40 -3.21 -11.53
N GLY A 199 -0.49 -2.22 -11.46
CA GLY A 199 -0.75 -0.85 -11.91
C GLY A 199 -1.11 -0.76 -13.39
N ARG A 200 -0.34 -1.39 -14.28
CA ARG A 200 -0.62 -1.45 -15.72
C ARG A 200 -1.93 -2.20 -16.01
N TYR A 201 -2.15 -3.32 -15.34
CA TYR A 201 -3.40 -4.07 -15.45
C TYR A 201 -4.62 -3.19 -15.12
N ALA A 202 -4.58 -2.51 -13.99
CA ALA A 202 -5.65 -1.61 -13.56
C ALA A 202 -5.84 -0.43 -14.52
N ALA A 203 -4.76 0.15 -15.02
CA ALA A 203 -4.82 1.23 -16.01
C ALA A 203 -5.46 0.75 -17.33
N ALA A 204 -5.19 -0.47 -17.76
CA ALA A 204 -5.83 -1.06 -18.94
C ALA A 204 -7.35 -1.29 -18.71
N LEU A 205 -7.75 -1.78 -17.52
CA LEU A 205 -9.16 -1.89 -17.15
C LEU A 205 -9.87 -0.53 -17.13
N ASP A 206 -9.23 0.49 -16.58
CA ASP A 206 -9.80 1.86 -16.56
C ASP A 206 -10.01 2.42 -17.97
N ARG A 207 -9.18 2.04 -18.94
CA ARG A 207 -9.36 2.34 -20.37
C ARG A 207 -10.45 1.50 -21.04
N GLY A 208 -11.02 0.53 -20.34
CA GLY A 208 -12.09 -0.35 -20.85
C GLY A 208 -11.57 -1.57 -21.63
N VAL A 209 -10.32 -1.94 -21.44
CA VAL A 209 -9.77 -3.20 -21.99
C VAL A 209 -10.33 -4.39 -21.23
N ALA A 210 -10.71 -5.44 -21.92
CA ALA A 210 -11.25 -6.64 -21.28
C ALA A 210 -10.22 -7.27 -20.32
N PRO A 211 -10.63 -7.81 -19.14
CA PRO A 211 -9.72 -8.26 -18.10
C PRO A 211 -8.65 -9.25 -18.56
N ALA A 212 -9.00 -10.24 -19.37
CA ALA A 212 -8.04 -11.22 -19.89
C ALA A 212 -7.00 -10.61 -20.84
N GLU A 213 -7.39 -9.62 -21.63
CA GLU A 213 -6.50 -8.90 -22.54
C GLU A 213 -5.61 -7.93 -21.76
N ALA A 214 -6.19 -7.19 -20.81
CA ALA A 214 -5.47 -6.29 -19.93
C ALA A 214 -4.38 -7.01 -19.15
N PHE A 215 -4.68 -8.18 -18.59
CA PHE A 215 -3.71 -8.98 -17.84
C PHE A 215 -2.59 -9.50 -18.74
N ARG A 216 -2.92 -9.99 -19.94
CA ARG A 216 -1.91 -10.45 -20.90
C ARG A 216 -0.98 -9.32 -21.35
N ALA A 217 -1.54 -8.13 -21.61
CA ALA A 217 -0.73 -6.98 -21.98
C ALA A 217 0.23 -6.56 -20.84
N ALA A 218 -0.29 -6.49 -19.62
CA ALA A 218 0.50 -6.12 -18.46
C ALA A 218 1.65 -7.11 -18.15
N THR A 219 1.43 -8.42 -18.38
CA THR A 219 2.47 -9.45 -18.18
C THR A 219 3.55 -9.36 -19.25
N VAL A 220 3.18 -9.18 -20.52
CA VAL A 220 4.15 -9.05 -21.62
C VAL A 220 5.03 -7.81 -21.46
N GLU A 221 4.43 -6.66 -21.16
CA GLU A 221 5.16 -5.40 -20.93
C GLU A 221 6.03 -5.44 -19.66
N GLY A 222 5.61 -6.22 -18.66
CA GLY A 222 6.37 -6.44 -17.41
C GLY A 222 7.52 -7.45 -17.55
N GLY A 223 7.70 -8.09 -18.70
CA GLY A 223 8.72 -9.13 -18.89
C GLY A 223 8.42 -10.45 -18.16
N TRP A 224 7.17 -10.65 -17.72
CA TRP A 224 6.73 -11.89 -17.09
C TRP A 224 6.46 -12.92 -18.19
N GLU A 225 7.34 -13.91 -18.32
CA GLU A 225 7.07 -15.04 -19.20
C GLU A 225 5.92 -15.87 -18.60
N VAL A 226 4.78 -15.91 -19.29
CA VAL A 226 3.73 -16.87 -18.97
C VAL A 226 4.30 -18.25 -19.29
N ALA A 227 4.72 -19.00 -18.28
CA ALA A 227 5.10 -20.39 -18.45
C ALA A 227 3.88 -21.10 -19.05
N GLY A 228 3.97 -21.41 -20.35
CA GLY A 228 2.94 -22.11 -21.09
C GLY A 228 2.71 -23.47 -20.46
N GLY A 229 1.49 -23.72 -19.96
CA GLY A 229 1.06 -25.03 -19.51
C GLY A 229 0.84 -25.99 -20.69
#